data_d0bc5199ee2cb58c50fa561797aa8bf9
#
_entry.id   d0bc5199ee2cb58c50fa561797aa8bf9
#
_cell.length_a   1.000
_cell.length_b   1.000
_cell.length_c   1.000
_cell.angle_alpha   90.00
_cell.angle_beta   90.00
_cell.angle_gamma   90.00
#
_symmetry.space_group_name_H-M   'P 1'
#
loop_
_entity.id
_entity.type
_entity.pdbx_description
1 polymer ?
#
loop_
_entity_poly.entity_id
_entity_poly.type
_entity_poly.pdbx_seq_one_letter_code
_entity_poly.pdbx_strand_id
1 'polypeptide(L)'
;MNKHSISVVIPVGPDETSLEPMLQQLHFLQRAEQVIFVFCPRSEHLSAQLPDTGQVNALTVEAGRARQLNAGAQRVESGFIWFLHLDSQLSNTQWPMLDQSLTRQPDSLHYFKLRFLSDGDGPMWLNSLGANLRSRYLGLPFGDQGFCLSVAQFERLGGYPVEAVYGEDHLFVWRAHQKGVRLTNTGAALTTSARKYMRAGWGRQTLRYQFYWIRQALPQLWLLLKSKWLNT
;
A
#
# COMPACT_ATOMS: atom_id res chain seq x y z
N MET A 1 -24.97 3.06 3.15
CA MET A 1 -24.27 3.19 4.45
C MET A 1 -23.00 2.35 4.38
N ASN A 2 -21.86 2.90 4.78
CA ASN A 2 -20.61 2.13 4.91
C ASN A 2 -20.80 1.09 6.02
N LYS A 3 -20.48 -0.17 5.74
CA LYS A 3 -20.49 -1.22 6.78
C LYS A 3 -19.32 -1.11 7.74
N HIS A 4 -18.21 -0.51 7.27
CA HIS A 4 -16.95 -0.42 8.00
C HIS A 4 -16.45 1.02 8.05
N SER A 5 -15.88 1.44 9.18
CA SER A 5 -15.10 2.66 9.30
C SER A 5 -13.72 2.40 8.70
N ILE A 6 -13.36 3.14 7.65
CA ILE A 6 -12.10 2.99 6.93
C ILE A 6 -11.44 4.35 6.84
N SER A 7 -10.24 4.47 7.41
CA SER A 7 -9.36 5.62 7.25
C SER A 7 -8.33 5.35 6.16
N VAL A 8 -8.03 6.35 5.34
CA VAL A 8 -7.07 6.24 4.24
C VAL A 8 -5.78 6.96 4.61
N VAL A 9 -4.64 6.31 4.42
CA VAL A 9 -3.30 6.88 4.67
C VAL A 9 -2.53 6.97 3.37
N ILE A 10 -2.05 8.17 3.02
CA ILE A 10 -1.36 8.46 1.77
C ILE A 10 -0.01 9.12 2.09
N PRO A 11 1.12 8.41 1.94
CA PRO A 11 2.44 9.01 2.13
C PRO A 11 2.82 9.87 0.92
N VAL A 12 3.32 11.08 1.20
CA VAL A 12 3.80 12.03 0.18
C VAL A 12 5.33 12.07 0.23
N GLY A 13 5.95 11.55 -0.81
CA GLY A 13 7.42 11.42 -0.89
C GLY A 13 8.13 12.77 -1.04
N PRO A 14 9.48 12.80 -0.82
CA PRO A 14 10.28 14.03 -0.88
C PRO A 14 10.42 14.62 -2.29
N ASP A 15 10.21 13.82 -3.32
CA ASP A 15 10.37 14.21 -4.73
C ASP A 15 9.03 14.47 -5.44
N GLU A 16 7.94 14.47 -4.67
CA GLU A 16 6.62 14.84 -5.20
C GLU A 16 6.53 16.36 -5.36
N THR A 17 5.95 16.79 -6.46
CA THR A 17 5.81 18.22 -6.83
C THR A 17 4.37 18.69 -6.88
N SER A 18 3.41 17.77 -6.84
CA SER A 18 1.98 18.08 -6.92
C SER A 18 1.14 16.97 -6.31
N LEU A 19 0.05 17.35 -5.66
CA LEU A 19 -0.99 16.43 -5.19
C LEU A 19 -2.15 16.29 -6.20
N GLU A 20 -2.15 17.10 -7.25
CA GLU A 20 -3.27 17.24 -8.20
C GLU A 20 -3.86 15.91 -8.68
N PRO A 21 -3.08 14.88 -9.08
CA PRO A 21 -3.64 13.60 -9.52
C PRO A 21 -4.48 12.90 -8.46
N MET A 22 -4.15 13.05 -7.18
CA MET A 22 -4.91 12.47 -6.07
C MET A 22 -6.06 13.38 -5.65
N LEU A 23 -5.86 14.71 -5.69
CA LEU A 23 -6.91 15.68 -5.34
C LEU A 23 -8.12 15.55 -6.26
N GLN A 24 -7.91 15.34 -7.56
CA GLN A 24 -8.98 15.08 -8.53
C GLN A 24 -9.79 13.81 -8.20
N GLN A 25 -9.24 12.92 -7.39
CA GLN A 25 -9.85 11.64 -7.04
C GLN A 25 -10.43 11.60 -5.61
N LEU A 26 -10.33 12.70 -4.86
CA LEU A 26 -10.88 12.77 -3.49
C LEU A 26 -12.38 12.43 -3.44
N HIS A 27 -13.13 12.71 -4.52
CA HIS A 27 -14.54 12.34 -4.60
C HIS A 27 -14.77 10.82 -4.48
N PHE A 28 -13.80 9.96 -4.86
CA PHE A 28 -13.86 8.52 -4.60
C PHE A 28 -13.57 8.17 -3.13
N LEU A 29 -12.94 9.07 -2.37
CA LEU A 29 -12.58 8.88 -0.97
C LEU A 29 -13.59 9.49 0.01
N GLN A 30 -14.69 10.10 -0.45
CA GLN A 30 -15.74 10.69 0.40
C GLN A 30 -16.38 9.68 1.38
N ARG A 31 -16.22 8.39 1.13
CA ARG A 31 -16.71 7.32 2.01
C ARG A 31 -15.73 6.97 3.12
N ALA A 32 -14.51 7.49 3.10
CA ALA A 32 -13.55 7.29 4.17
C ALA A 32 -13.97 8.05 5.43
N GLU A 33 -13.67 7.51 6.60
CA GLU A 33 -13.80 8.23 7.87
C GLU A 33 -12.92 9.48 7.87
N GLN A 34 -11.68 9.30 7.43
CA GLN A 34 -10.71 10.36 7.21
C GLN A 34 -9.71 9.96 6.13
N VAL A 35 -9.09 10.98 5.51
CA VAL A 35 -7.98 10.83 4.57
C VAL A 35 -6.78 11.58 5.12
N ILE A 36 -5.71 10.86 5.43
CA ILE A 36 -4.51 11.40 6.09
C ILE A 36 -3.37 11.43 5.07
N PHE A 37 -2.98 12.62 4.65
CA PHE A 37 -1.77 12.84 3.87
C PHE A 37 -0.59 13.00 4.81
N VAL A 38 0.43 12.15 4.66
CA VAL A 38 1.61 12.18 5.51
C VAL A 38 2.81 12.66 4.70
N PHE A 39 3.22 13.88 5.01
CA PHE A 39 4.33 14.58 4.35
C PHE A 39 5.67 14.29 5.06
N CYS A 40 6.75 14.58 4.37
CA CYS A 40 8.07 14.80 4.98
C CYS A 40 8.44 16.31 4.84
N PRO A 41 9.49 16.80 5.52
CA PRO A 41 9.84 18.24 5.48
C PRO A 41 10.03 18.79 4.07
N ARG A 42 10.54 17.97 3.12
CA ARG A 42 10.74 18.40 1.72
C ARG A 42 9.44 18.53 0.92
N SER A 43 8.39 17.81 1.29
CA SER A 43 7.08 17.84 0.61
C SER A 43 6.00 18.58 1.41
N GLU A 44 6.30 19.07 2.60
CA GLU A 44 5.34 19.74 3.51
C GLU A 44 4.63 20.93 2.86
N HIS A 45 5.32 21.70 2.03
CA HIS A 45 4.75 22.84 1.30
C HIS A 45 3.55 22.45 0.43
N LEU A 46 3.42 21.18 0.02
CA LEU A 46 2.28 20.68 -0.74
C LEU A 46 1.01 20.57 0.11
N SER A 47 1.11 20.57 1.44
CA SER A 47 -0.06 20.51 2.33
C SER A 47 -1.03 21.68 2.12
N ALA A 48 -0.52 22.82 1.67
CA ALA A 48 -1.34 23.98 1.31
C ALA A 48 -2.30 23.73 0.12
N GLN A 49 -2.11 22.65 -0.64
CA GLN A 49 -3.01 22.26 -1.72
C GLN A 49 -4.21 21.44 -1.23
N LEU A 50 -4.20 20.97 0.02
CA LEU A 50 -5.28 20.14 0.56
C LEU A 50 -6.54 20.99 0.81
N PRO A 51 -7.74 20.44 0.49
CA PRO A 51 -8.99 21.12 0.79
C PRO A 51 -9.29 21.06 2.29
N ASP A 52 -9.81 22.17 2.82
CA ASP A 52 -10.32 22.22 4.19
C ASP A 52 -11.74 21.65 4.26
N THR A 53 -11.84 20.34 4.43
CA THR A 53 -13.12 19.61 4.45
C THR A 53 -13.41 18.94 5.80
N GLY A 54 -12.55 19.09 6.80
CA GLY A 54 -12.65 18.37 8.07
C GLY A 54 -12.36 16.86 7.97
N GLN A 55 -12.48 16.26 6.77
CA GLN A 55 -12.20 14.85 6.51
C GLN A 55 -10.74 14.63 6.06
N VAL A 56 -10.14 15.63 5.41
CA VAL A 56 -8.76 15.56 4.91
C VAL A 56 -7.82 16.16 5.93
N ASN A 57 -6.85 15.38 6.37
CA ASN A 57 -5.88 15.73 7.39
C ASN A 57 -4.46 15.71 6.84
N ALA A 58 -3.60 16.60 7.34
CA ALA A 58 -2.19 16.65 7.04
C ALA A 58 -1.36 16.29 8.28
N LEU A 59 -0.28 15.55 8.07
CA LEU A 59 0.71 15.25 9.10
C LEU A 59 2.10 15.32 8.47
N THR A 60 3.06 15.99 9.15
CA THR A 60 4.46 16.02 8.72
C THR A 60 5.31 15.23 9.70
N VAL A 61 6.14 14.33 9.17
CA VAL A 61 7.08 13.51 9.93
C VAL A 61 8.40 13.41 9.18
N GLU A 62 9.43 12.88 9.83
CA GLU A 62 10.72 12.62 9.17
C GLU A 62 10.56 11.77 7.89
N ALA A 63 11.43 12.04 6.92
CA ALA A 63 11.42 11.33 5.65
C ALA A 63 11.62 9.82 5.84
N GLY A 64 10.84 9.06 5.10
CA GLY A 64 10.89 7.60 5.07
C GLY A 64 9.48 7.02 4.97
N ARG A 65 9.24 6.26 3.91
CA ARG A 65 7.90 5.76 3.60
C ARG A 65 7.30 4.93 4.74
N ALA A 66 8.10 4.03 5.37
CA ALA A 66 7.64 3.26 6.53
C ALA A 66 7.24 4.17 7.70
N ARG A 67 8.04 5.22 7.99
CA ARG A 67 7.72 6.19 9.05
C ARG A 67 6.43 6.94 8.76
N GLN A 68 6.26 7.41 7.53
CA GLN A 68 5.05 8.12 7.10
C GLN A 68 3.80 7.23 7.21
N LEU A 69 3.87 5.98 6.72
CA LEU A 69 2.77 5.03 6.82
C LEU A 69 2.40 4.70 8.27
N ASN A 70 3.41 4.48 9.12
CA ASN A 70 3.21 4.22 10.55
C ASN A 70 2.59 5.43 11.26
N ALA A 71 3.10 6.62 11.00
CA ALA A 71 2.59 7.84 11.63
C ALA A 71 1.14 8.16 11.22
N GLY A 72 0.79 7.91 9.95
CA GLY A 72 -0.59 8.02 9.50
C GLY A 72 -1.49 6.98 10.16
N ALA A 73 -1.03 5.73 10.28
CA ALA A 73 -1.76 4.67 10.96
C ALA A 73 -2.04 4.97 12.44
N GLN A 74 -1.09 5.60 13.14
CA GLN A 74 -1.24 5.99 14.56
C GLN A 74 -2.34 7.05 14.80
N ARG A 75 -2.81 7.73 13.75
CA ARG A 75 -3.95 8.66 13.82
C ARG A 75 -5.31 7.97 13.69
N VAL A 76 -5.32 6.67 13.44
CA VAL A 76 -6.54 5.88 13.28
C VAL A 76 -6.78 5.09 14.56
N GLU A 77 -7.82 5.47 15.33
CA GLU A 77 -8.10 4.89 16.63
C GLU A 77 -8.81 3.53 16.53
N SER A 78 -9.62 3.33 15.50
CA SER A 78 -10.44 2.12 15.33
C SER A 78 -10.82 1.87 13.87
N GLY A 79 -11.38 0.70 13.59
CA GLY A 79 -11.81 0.32 12.26
C GLY A 79 -10.65 -0.20 11.41
N PHE A 80 -10.59 0.22 10.16
CA PHE A 80 -9.65 -0.26 9.15
C PHE A 80 -8.79 0.88 8.61
N ILE A 81 -7.54 0.55 8.28
CA ILE A 81 -6.59 1.45 7.63
C ILE A 81 -6.39 0.98 6.20
N TRP A 82 -6.64 1.85 5.24
CA TRP A 82 -6.35 1.61 3.83
C TRP A 82 -5.17 2.47 3.39
N PHE A 83 -4.03 1.83 3.12
CA PHE A 83 -2.81 2.47 2.64
C PHE A 83 -2.86 2.60 1.13
N LEU A 84 -2.80 3.83 0.62
CA LEU A 84 -2.75 4.15 -0.80
C LEU A 84 -1.46 4.88 -1.15
N HIS A 85 -1.02 4.73 -2.40
CA HIS A 85 0.03 5.56 -2.96
C HIS A 85 -0.56 6.86 -3.53
N LEU A 86 0.23 7.91 -3.57
CA LEU A 86 -0.18 9.20 -4.13
C LEU A 86 -0.56 9.09 -5.62
N ASP A 87 0.06 8.17 -6.35
CA ASP A 87 -0.17 7.88 -7.76
C ASP A 87 -1.21 6.79 -8.04
N SER A 88 -1.93 6.34 -7.00
CA SER A 88 -3.06 5.40 -7.16
C SER A 88 -4.22 6.07 -7.86
N GLN A 89 -4.85 5.35 -8.81
CA GLN A 89 -6.08 5.79 -9.46
C GLN A 89 -7.26 4.95 -8.99
N LEU A 90 -8.29 5.63 -8.54
CA LEU A 90 -9.50 5.08 -7.98
C LEU A 90 -10.65 5.04 -9.00
N SER A 91 -11.65 4.26 -8.73
CA SER A 91 -12.91 4.16 -9.46
C SER A 91 -14.04 3.75 -8.51
N ASN A 92 -15.24 3.65 -8.99
CA ASN A 92 -16.39 3.23 -8.19
C ASN A 92 -16.36 1.76 -7.74
N THR A 93 -15.37 0.97 -8.17
CA THR A 93 -15.33 -0.48 -7.91
C THR A 93 -14.59 -0.85 -6.63
N GLN A 94 -13.60 -0.06 -6.19
CA GLN A 94 -12.76 -0.43 -5.05
C GLN A 94 -13.55 -0.51 -3.75
N TRP A 95 -14.36 0.51 -3.43
CA TRP A 95 -15.11 0.55 -2.17
C TRP A 95 -16.07 -0.63 -1.96
N PRO A 96 -16.99 -0.95 -2.91
CA PRO A 96 -17.90 -2.07 -2.69
C PRO A 96 -17.16 -3.41 -2.57
N MET A 97 -16.10 -3.61 -3.34
CA MET A 97 -15.32 -4.83 -3.29
C MET A 97 -14.49 -4.93 -1.99
N LEU A 98 -13.97 -3.80 -1.51
CA LEU A 98 -13.27 -3.74 -0.23
C LEU A 98 -14.24 -4.03 0.92
N ASP A 99 -15.39 -3.33 1.00
CA ASP A 99 -16.43 -3.57 2.01
C ASP A 99 -16.85 -5.04 2.07
N GLN A 100 -17.06 -5.66 0.89
CA GLN A 100 -17.43 -7.08 0.81
C GLN A 100 -16.31 -7.97 1.33
N SER A 101 -15.05 -7.64 1.00
CA SER A 101 -13.89 -8.40 1.41
C SER A 101 -13.67 -8.32 2.92
N LEU A 102 -13.77 -7.12 3.51
CA LEU A 102 -13.68 -6.87 4.95
C LEU A 102 -14.78 -7.60 5.72
N THR A 103 -16.01 -7.61 5.20
CA THR A 103 -17.13 -8.35 5.81
C THR A 103 -16.87 -9.86 5.86
N ARG A 104 -16.25 -10.42 4.80
CA ARG A 104 -15.98 -11.86 4.71
C ARG A 104 -14.78 -12.31 5.53
N GLN A 105 -13.76 -11.47 5.64
CA GLN A 105 -12.44 -11.80 6.19
C GLN A 105 -11.87 -10.62 7.00
N PRO A 106 -12.51 -10.16 8.10
CA PRO A 106 -12.15 -8.93 8.79
C PRO A 106 -10.72 -8.93 9.36
N ASP A 107 -10.17 -10.12 9.66
CA ASP A 107 -8.84 -10.28 10.25
C ASP A 107 -7.71 -10.47 9.24
N SER A 108 -8.01 -10.27 7.94
CA SER A 108 -7.03 -10.42 6.85
C SER A 108 -6.31 -9.11 6.55
N LEU A 109 -5.13 -9.23 5.93
CA LEU A 109 -4.52 -8.15 5.16
C LEU A 109 -5.10 -8.21 3.74
N HIS A 110 -5.90 -7.21 3.39
CA HIS A 110 -6.54 -7.11 2.07
C HIS A 110 -5.65 -6.37 1.09
N TYR A 111 -5.71 -6.76 -0.18
CA TYR A 111 -4.99 -6.11 -1.27
C TYR A 111 -5.79 -6.18 -2.57
N PHE A 112 -5.47 -5.30 -3.53
CA PHE A 112 -6.12 -5.22 -4.83
C PHE A 112 -5.25 -5.89 -5.91
N LYS A 113 -5.86 -6.22 -7.03
CA LYS A 113 -5.10 -6.55 -8.24
C LYS A 113 -4.37 -5.30 -8.73
N LEU A 114 -3.13 -5.45 -9.16
CA LEU A 114 -2.38 -4.33 -9.73
C LEU A 114 -2.70 -4.15 -11.21
N ARG A 115 -2.89 -2.90 -11.61
CA ARG A 115 -2.91 -2.48 -13.00
C ARG A 115 -1.98 -1.28 -13.16
N PHE A 116 -1.11 -1.30 -14.13
CA PHE A 116 -0.33 -0.12 -14.50
C PHE A 116 -1.06 0.68 -15.57
N LEU A 117 -0.92 2.02 -15.48
CA LEU A 117 -1.28 2.92 -16.57
C LEU A 117 -0.35 2.69 -17.77
N SER A 118 -0.83 3.09 -18.94
CA SER A 118 -0.02 3.11 -20.17
C SER A 118 0.78 4.42 -20.30
N ASP A 119 1.23 4.98 -19.17
CA ASP A 119 1.99 6.22 -19.03
C ASP A 119 3.49 5.98 -18.88
N GLY A 120 3.97 4.76 -19.14
CA GLY A 120 5.37 4.35 -19.09
C GLY A 120 5.81 3.62 -20.36
N ASP A 121 7.12 3.56 -20.57
CA ASP A 121 7.71 2.80 -21.68
C ASP A 121 7.65 1.30 -21.39
N GLY A 122 7.37 0.52 -22.46
CA GLY A 122 7.39 -0.94 -22.42
C GLY A 122 6.07 -1.61 -22.09
N PRO A 123 6.03 -2.94 -22.11
CA PRO A 123 4.81 -3.73 -21.93
C PRO A 123 4.39 -3.81 -20.46
N MET A 124 3.87 -2.71 -19.91
CA MET A 124 3.47 -2.61 -18.50
C MET A 124 2.41 -3.64 -18.09
N TRP A 125 1.66 -4.20 -19.05
CA TRP A 125 0.75 -5.31 -18.78
C TRP A 125 1.46 -6.57 -18.28
N LEU A 126 2.71 -6.83 -18.72
CA LEU A 126 3.53 -7.93 -18.20
C LEU A 126 3.88 -7.74 -16.73
N ASN A 127 4.19 -6.49 -16.32
CA ASN A 127 4.46 -6.16 -14.93
C ASN A 127 3.20 -6.35 -14.08
N SER A 128 2.03 -5.91 -14.59
CA SER A 128 0.74 -6.15 -13.92
C SER A 128 0.46 -7.65 -13.77
N LEU A 129 0.65 -8.43 -14.84
CA LEU A 129 0.46 -9.87 -14.82
C LEU A 129 1.40 -10.54 -13.82
N GLY A 130 2.71 -10.23 -13.88
CA GLY A 130 3.71 -10.79 -12.98
C GLY A 130 3.43 -10.45 -11.51
N ALA A 131 3.05 -9.21 -11.19
CA ALA A 131 2.66 -8.79 -9.85
C ALA A 131 1.43 -9.57 -9.35
N ASN A 132 0.41 -9.72 -10.19
CA ASN A 132 -0.81 -10.43 -9.83
C ASN A 132 -0.59 -11.94 -9.66
N LEU A 133 0.25 -12.57 -10.51
CA LEU A 133 0.62 -13.98 -10.35
C LEU A 133 1.41 -14.20 -9.06
N ARG A 134 2.42 -13.34 -8.78
CA ARG A 134 3.18 -13.38 -7.53
C ARG A 134 2.27 -13.26 -6.30
N SER A 135 1.35 -12.29 -6.31
CA SER A 135 0.43 -12.07 -5.20
C SER A 135 -0.54 -13.24 -5.00
N ARG A 136 -1.03 -13.83 -6.10
CA ARG A 136 -1.99 -14.93 -6.07
C ARG A 136 -1.37 -16.26 -5.63
N TYR A 137 -0.19 -16.61 -6.18
CA TYR A 137 0.39 -17.94 -6.00
C TYR A 137 1.45 -17.99 -4.91
N LEU A 138 2.18 -16.90 -4.70
CA LEU A 138 3.20 -16.82 -3.64
C LEU A 138 2.69 -16.07 -2.41
N GLY A 139 1.52 -15.42 -2.46
CA GLY A 139 1.00 -14.62 -1.37
C GLY A 139 1.86 -13.39 -1.08
N LEU A 140 2.51 -12.80 -2.07
CA LEU A 140 3.45 -11.68 -1.91
C LEU A 140 2.97 -10.42 -2.67
N PRO A 141 1.85 -9.79 -2.28
CA PRO A 141 1.47 -8.49 -2.81
C PRO A 141 2.45 -7.40 -2.35
N PHE A 142 2.51 -6.29 -3.09
CA PHE A 142 3.31 -5.10 -2.75
C PHE A 142 2.40 -3.92 -2.41
N GLY A 143 2.97 -2.87 -1.83
CA GLY A 143 2.23 -1.72 -1.34
C GLY A 143 1.45 -0.94 -2.41
N ASP A 144 1.89 -1.00 -3.67
CA ASP A 144 1.17 -0.43 -4.81
C ASP A 144 -0.17 -1.14 -5.12
N GLN A 145 -0.41 -2.28 -4.48
CA GLN A 145 -1.69 -3.00 -4.49
C GLN A 145 -2.66 -2.54 -3.38
N GLY A 146 -2.35 -1.47 -2.65
CA GLY A 146 -3.24 -0.82 -1.68
C GLY A 146 -3.64 -1.74 -0.52
N PHE A 147 -2.82 -1.82 0.51
CA PHE A 147 -3.11 -2.67 1.67
C PHE A 147 -4.22 -2.08 2.54
N CYS A 148 -5.16 -2.95 2.97
CA CYS A 148 -6.17 -2.59 3.94
C CYS A 148 -6.28 -3.68 5.01
N LEU A 149 -6.27 -3.29 6.30
CA LEU A 149 -6.40 -4.19 7.43
C LEU A 149 -6.93 -3.43 8.64
N SER A 150 -7.42 -4.14 9.65
CA SER A 150 -7.87 -3.52 10.90
C SER A 150 -6.69 -2.90 11.67
N VAL A 151 -6.98 -1.86 12.48
CA VAL A 151 -6.01 -1.26 13.40
C VAL A 151 -5.37 -2.34 14.27
N ALA A 152 -6.17 -3.22 14.85
CA ALA A 152 -5.69 -4.32 15.70
C ALA A 152 -4.71 -5.26 14.97
N GLN A 153 -4.96 -5.58 13.68
CA GLN A 153 -4.01 -6.39 12.91
C GLN A 153 -2.75 -5.62 12.55
N PHE A 154 -2.85 -4.32 12.28
CA PHE A 154 -1.69 -3.47 12.02
C PHE A 154 -0.77 -3.40 13.25
N GLU A 155 -1.32 -3.20 14.43
CA GLU A 155 -0.59 -3.21 15.70
C GLU A 155 0.01 -4.59 16.00
N ARG A 156 -0.75 -5.66 15.80
CA ARG A 156 -0.27 -7.04 15.96
C ARG A 156 0.93 -7.32 15.05
N LEU A 157 0.93 -6.79 13.83
CA LEU A 157 2.06 -6.92 12.90
C LEU A 157 3.27 -6.07 13.32
N GLY A 158 3.08 -5.03 14.14
CA GLY A 158 4.13 -4.12 14.60
C GLY A 158 4.47 -3.04 13.58
N GLY A 159 3.52 -2.71 12.69
CA GLY A 159 3.66 -1.69 11.67
C GLY A 159 4.69 -2.01 10.57
N TYR A 160 4.95 -1.03 9.71
CA TYR A 160 5.99 -1.12 8.68
C TYR A 160 7.39 -1.02 9.31
N PRO A 161 8.38 -1.84 8.86
CA PRO A 161 9.73 -1.79 9.39
C PRO A 161 10.45 -0.51 8.97
N VAL A 162 10.75 0.36 9.94
CA VAL A 162 11.38 1.66 9.68
C VAL A 162 12.87 1.55 9.34
N GLU A 163 13.49 0.46 9.72
CA GLU A 163 14.88 0.11 9.43
C GLU A 163 15.10 -0.42 7.99
N ALA A 164 14.02 -0.69 7.27
CA ALA A 164 14.10 -1.19 5.90
C ALA A 164 14.65 -0.11 4.96
N VAL A 165 15.77 -0.40 4.29
CA VAL A 165 16.36 0.48 3.27
C VAL A 165 15.47 0.53 2.02
N TYR A 166 14.76 -0.56 1.72
CA TYR A 166 13.78 -0.70 0.63
C TYR A 166 12.81 -1.85 0.92
N GLY A 167 11.64 -1.84 0.25
CA GLY A 167 10.67 -2.92 0.32
C GLY A 167 10.07 -3.13 1.71
N GLU A 168 9.79 -2.06 2.42
CA GLU A 168 9.10 -2.06 3.72
C GLU A 168 7.73 -2.75 3.64
N ASP A 169 7.04 -2.61 2.51
CA ASP A 169 5.77 -3.26 2.20
C ASP A 169 5.93 -4.77 2.02
N HIS A 170 6.98 -5.20 1.33
CA HIS A 170 7.31 -6.61 1.17
C HIS A 170 7.66 -7.28 2.51
N LEU A 171 8.46 -6.62 3.35
CA LEU A 171 8.77 -7.11 4.70
C LEU A 171 7.53 -7.15 5.59
N PHE A 172 6.61 -6.19 5.45
CA PHE A 172 5.33 -6.18 6.17
C PHE A 172 4.47 -7.40 5.79
N VAL A 173 4.42 -7.75 4.50
CA VAL A 173 3.75 -8.98 4.02
C VAL A 173 4.40 -10.24 4.59
N TRP A 174 5.73 -10.32 4.65
CA TRP A 174 6.41 -11.45 5.29
C TRP A 174 6.11 -11.57 6.78
N ARG A 175 6.01 -10.44 7.51
CA ARG A 175 5.52 -10.46 8.91
C ARG A 175 4.10 -10.99 9.01
N ALA A 176 3.21 -10.63 8.07
CA ALA A 176 1.85 -11.17 8.03
C ALA A 176 1.86 -12.70 7.90
N HIS A 177 2.67 -13.26 7.00
CA HIS A 177 2.86 -14.71 6.88
C HIS A 177 3.41 -15.35 8.16
N GLN A 178 4.46 -14.76 8.74
CA GLN A 178 5.11 -15.27 9.95
C GLN A 178 4.19 -15.26 11.17
N LYS A 179 3.27 -14.29 11.23
CA LYS A 179 2.27 -14.17 12.30
C LYS A 179 0.92 -14.84 11.96
N GLY A 180 0.84 -15.57 10.85
CA GLY A 180 -0.36 -16.30 10.44
C GLY A 180 -1.53 -15.41 10.03
N VAL A 181 -1.29 -14.16 9.64
CA VAL A 181 -2.31 -13.27 9.10
C VAL A 181 -2.58 -13.64 7.65
N ARG A 182 -3.85 -13.90 7.34
CA ARG A 182 -4.29 -14.26 5.99
C ARG A 182 -4.19 -13.04 5.05
N LEU A 183 -3.75 -13.27 3.82
CA LEU A 183 -3.77 -12.29 2.75
C LEU A 183 -4.97 -12.55 1.84
N THR A 184 -5.78 -11.53 1.60
CA THR A 184 -7.04 -11.65 0.87
C THR A 184 -7.09 -10.65 -0.28
N ASN A 185 -7.26 -11.16 -1.50
CA ASN A 185 -7.49 -10.32 -2.68
C ASN A 185 -8.94 -9.81 -2.68
N THR A 186 -9.15 -8.51 -2.79
CA THR A 186 -10.50 -7.90 -2.84
C THR A 186 -11.29 -8.24 -4.09
N GLY A 187 -10.60 -8.69 -5.16
CA GLY A 187 -11.20 -8.93 -6.47
C GLY A 187 -11.17 -7.70 -7.40
N ALA A 188 -11.19 -6.48 -6.86
CA ALA A 188 -11.05 -5.26 -7.65
C ALA A 188 -9.58 -4.99 -8.04
N ALA A 189 -9.39 -4.14 -9.06
CA ALA A 189 -8.09 -3.65 -9.46
C ALA A 189 -7.84 -2.25 -8.90
N LEU A 190 -6.59 -1.97 -8.50
CA LEU A 190 -6.08 -0.64 -8.23
C LEU A 190 -5.07 -0.30 -9.33
N THR A 191 -5.23 0.87 -9.92
CA THR A 191 -4.35 1.33 -11.00
C THR A 191 -3.28 2.27 -10.43
N THR A 192 -2.06 2.16 -10.90
CA THR A 192 -0.93 3.02 -10.49
C THR A 192 -0.13 3.49 -11.70
N SER A 193 0.60 4.59 -11.56
CA SER A 193 1.45 5.15 -12.63
C SER A 193 2.68 4.28 -12.88
N ALA A 194 3.03 4.16 -14.16
CA ALA A 194 4.25 3.49 -14.61
C ALA A 194 5.45 4.47 -14.77
N ARG A 195 5.30 5.74 -14.38
CA ARG A 195 6.33 6.81 -14.56
C ARG A 195 7.73 6.44 -14.05
N LYS A 196 7.83 5.59 -13.05
CA LYS A 196 9.13 5.10 -12.51
C LYS A 196 9.92 4.29 -13.52
N TYR A 197 9.24 3.65 -14.48
CA TYR A 197 9.87 2.86 -15.53
C TYR A 197 10.43 3.71 -16.68
N MET A 198 9.92 4.94 -16.87
CA MET A 198 10.41 5.87 -17.89
C MET A 198 11.84 6.34 -17.64
N ARG A 199 12.18 6.60 -16.35
CA ARG A 199 13.50 7.19 -15.97
C ARG A 199 14.68 6.25 -16.18
N ALA A 200 14.50 4.94 -16.06
CA ALA A 200 15.59 3.94 -16.06
C ALA A 200 15.50 2.91 -17.21
N GLY A 201 14.47 3.02 -18.05
CA GLY A 201 14.11 2.02 -19.06
C GLY A 201 13.42 0.79 -18.47
N TRP A 202 12.36 0.32 -19.13
CA TRP A 202 11.49 -0.75 -18.64
C TRP A 202 12.23 -2.04 -18.25
N GLY A 203 13.07 -2.56 -19.13
CA GLY A 203 13.74 -3.86 -18.91
C GLY A 203 14.70 -3.83 -17.71
N ARG A 204 15.55 -2.80 -17.66
CA ARG A 204 16.51 -2.62 -16.56
C ARG A 204 15.81 -2.44 -15.22
N GLN A 205 14.77 -1.61 -15.17
CA GLN A 205 14.03 -1.36 -13.95
C GLN A 205 13.26 -2.60 -13.49
N THR A 206 12.64 -3.33 -14.42
CA THR A 206 11.95 -4.58 -14.11
C THR A 206 12.91 -5.60 -13.52
N LEU A 207 14.06 -5.87 -14.16
CA LEU A 207 15.07 -6.80 -13.65
C LEU A 207 15.62 -6.39 -12.29
N ARG A 208 15.87 -5.09 -12.08
CA ARG A 208 16.30 -4.55 -10.79
C ARG A 208 15.29 -4.83 -9.68
N TYR A 209 13.99 -4.61 -9.93
CA TYR A 209 12.94 -4.90 -8.94
C TYR A 209 12.81 -6.40 -8.69
N GLN A 210 12.91 -7.26 -9.73
CA GLN A 210 12.91 -8.72 -9.53
C GLN A 210 14.07 -9.15 -8.64
N PHE A 211 15.26 -8.66 -8.86
CA PHE A 211 16.42 -8.97 -8.04
C PHE A 211 16.25 -8.54 -6.58
N TYR A 212 15.75 -7.33 -6.33
CA TYR A 212 15.61 -6.81 -4.97
C TYR A 212 14.60 -7.62 -4.15
N TRP A 213 13.42 -7.90 -4.70
CA TRP A 213 12.42 -8.62 -3.92
C TRP A 213 12.82 -10.09 -3.68
N ILE A 214 13.45 -10.76 -4.65
CA ILE A 214 13.96 -12.13 -4.48
C ILE A 214 15.02 -12.16 -3.38
N ARG A 215 16.00 -11.27 -3.45
CA ARG A 215 17.05 -11.15 -2.43
C ARG A 215 16.49 -10.92 -1.04
N GLN A 216 15.43 -10.13 -0.91
CA GLN A 216 14.77 -9.85 0.36
C GLN A 216 13.88 -11.01 0.81
N ALA A 217 13.27 -11.77 -0.11
CA ALA A 217 12.39 -12.89 0.18
C ALA A 217 13.13 -14.10 0.77
N LEU A 218 14.33 -14.41 0.29
CA LEU A 218 15.06 -15.62 0.69
C LEU A 218 15.28 -15.74 2.21
N PRO A 219 15.81 -14.73 2.93
CA PRO A 219 15.96 -14.81 4.38
C PRO A 219 14.61 -14.90 5.10
N GLN A 220 13.56 -14.23 4.60
CA GLN A 220 12.23 -14.27 5.21
C GLN A 220 11.57 -15.63 5.07
N LEU A 221 11.73 -16.27 3.91
CA LEU A 221 11.26 -17.65 3.68
C LEU A 221 11.95 -18.62 4.65
N TRP A 222 13.25 -18.50 4.82
CA TRP A 222 13.99 -19.32 5.77
C TRP A 222 13.47 -19.15 7.22
N LEU A 223 13.23 -17.89 7.65
CA LEU A 223 12.64 -17.61 8.97
C LEU A 223 11.24 -18.23 9.11
N LEU A 224 10.40 -18.14 8.08
CA LEU A 224 9.07 -18.73 8.08
C LEU A 224 9.14 -20.27 8.20
N LEU A 225 10.03 -20.92 7.46
CA LEU A 225 10.21 -22.37 7.52
C LEU A 225 10.74 -22.82 8.89
N LYS A 226 11.75 -22.11 9.42
CA LYS A 226 12.29 -22.37 10.76
C LYS A 226 11.23 -22.25 11.85
N SER A 227 10.39 -21.22 11.81
CA SER A 227 9.32 -21.04 12.80
C SER A 227 8.28 -22.17 12.77
N LYS A 228 7.95 -22.65 11.58
CA LYS A 228 7.05 -23.81 11.43
C LYS A 228 7.66 -25.09 11.97
N TRP A 229 8.97 -25.30 11.78
CA TRP A 229 9.67 -26.50 12.24
C TRP A 229 9.83 -26.55 13.75
N LEU A 230 9.94 -25.41 14.42
CA LEU A 230 10.06 -25.32 15.88
C LEU A 230 8.71 -25.44 16.61
N ASN A 231 7.59 -25.30 15.89
CA ASN A 231 6.23 -25.38 16.44
C ASN A 231 5.54 -26.71 16.10
N THR A 232 6.24 -27.65 15.47
CA THR A 232 5.84 -29.05 15.25
C THR A 232 6.54 -29.97 16.24
#